data_faa39d023288f03131635ad9bbf02595
#
_entry.id   faa39d023288f03131635ad9bbf02595
#
_cell.length_a   1.000
_cell.length_b   1.000
_cell.length_c   1.000
_cell.angle_alpha   90.00
_cell.angle_beta   90.00
_cell.angle_gamma   90.00
#
_symmetry.space_group_name_H-M   'P 1'
#
loop_
_entity.id
_entity.type
_entity.pdbx_description
1 polymer ?
#
loop_
_entity_poly.entity_id
_entity_poly.type
_entity_poly.pdbx_seq_one_letter_code
_entity_poly.pdbx_strand_id
1 'polypeptide(L)'
;MAQRWSIGEDFIIAKFCQEQQYLDICDNLLDELINRLRQKGFSSRSKSAISKRARDFTDLFRGWGSEHTAKQVKQVYGLLSGEGYNNHLKELKAFITERQQAYMGGKLDFLNSPADQKIHMIHRAQGRKFVDVLEDYIKNSGIKPRSRMYCDVGMSEDTFSAIRRGKYKTVSRENLFKICFGLRLKYDDAVILMKSCGCALQDSNVLDCVVEYFLRKGPTVDCVYKDKGKEKICYIYDTFQIDADLIESGVPELFWGFRKGDDKDDEEDDQ
;
A
#
# COMPACT_ATOMS: atom_id res chain seq x y z
N MET A 1 14.67 -21.76 3.94
CA MET A 1 14.44 -20.53 3.17
C MET A 1 14.56 -19.37 4.13
N ALA A 2 15.40 -18.37 3.82
CA ALA A 2 15.49 -17.15 4.62
C ALA A 2 14.16 -16.40 4.53
N GLN A 3 13.66 -15.93 5.65
CA GLN A 3 12.41 -15.18 5.71
C GLN A 3 12.67 -13.77 5.17
N ARG A 4 11.92 -13.36 4.12
CA ARG A 4 12.02 -12.04 3.50
C ARG A 4 11.65 -10.92 4.49
N TRP A 5 12.32 -9.79 4.42
CA TRP A 5 11.98 -8.59 5.20
C TRP A 5 10.67 -7.97 4.70
N SER A 6 9.78 -7.57 5.60
CA SER A 6 8.61 -6.79 5.24
C SER A 6 8.97 -5.29 5.16
N ILE A 7 8.14 -4.52 4.45
CA ILE A 7 8.29 -3.05 4.44
C ILE A 7 8.13 -2.50 5.86
N GLY A 8 7.20 -3.06 6.63
CA GLY A 8 6.95 -2.64 8.00
C GLY A 8 8.14 -2.83 8.92
N GLU A 9 8.83 -3.97 8.82
CA GLU A 9 10.07 -4.20 9.57
C GLU A 9 11.11 -3.14 9.20
N ASP A 10 11.36 -2.94 7.91
CA ASP A 10 12.36 -1.98 7.42
C ASP A 10 12.01 -0.55 7.78
N PHE A 11 10.74 -0.17 7.69
CA PHE A 11 10.28 1.17 8.04
C PHE A 11 10.48 1.48 9.52
N ILE A 12 10.15 0.54 10.42
CA ILE A 12 10.37 0.69 11.87
C ILE A 12 11.86 0.81 12.17
N ILE A 13 12.69 -0.04 11.54
CA ILE A 13 14.14 0.00 11.74
C ILE A 13 14.71 1.34 11.26
N ALA A 14 14.34 1.79 10.06
CA ALA A 14 14.82 3.04 9.49
C ALA A 14 14.43 4.26 10.34
N LYS A 15 13.18 4.32 10.80
CA LYS A 15 12.72 5.38 11.70
C LYS A 15 13.46 5.37 13.03
N PHE A 16 13.69 4.19 13.59
CA PHE A 16 14.48 4.07 14.82
C PHE A 16 15.90 4.59 14.62
N CYS A 17 16.58 4.23 13.52
CA CYS A 17 17.91 4.77 13.19
C CYS A 17 17.90 6.30 13.05
N GLN A 18 16.85 6.85 12.44
CA GLN A 18 16.67 8.29 12.29
C GLN A 18 16.46 9.00 13.64
N GLU A 19 15.63 8.44 14.52
CA GLU A 19 15.41 8.96 15.89
C GLU A 19 16.69 8.94 16.73
N GLN A 20 17.54 7.92 16.55
CA GLN A 20 18.84 7.82 17.21
C GLN A 20 19.93 8.68 16.55
N GLN A 21 19.55 9.60 15.65
CA GLN A 21 20.46 10.51 14.95
C GLN A 21 21.61 9.78 14.23
N TYR A 22 21.32 8.61 13.70
CA TYR A 22 22.24 7.78 12.92
C TYR A 22 23.49 7.31 13.70
N LEU A 23 23.38 7.17 15.01
CA LEU A 23 24.42 6.60 15.85
C LEU A 23 24.52 5.09 15.62
N ASP A 24 25.70 4.52 15.88
CA ASP A 24 25.85 3.08 15.86
C ASP A 24 24.96 2.44 16.93
N ILE A 25 24.19 1.44 16.53
CA ILE A 25 23.24 0.80 17.42
C ILE A 25 23.97 -0.16 18.35
N CYS A 26 24.20 0.30 19.59
CA CYS A 26 24.73 -0.52 20.66
C CYS A 26 23.70 -1.55 21.17
N ASP A 27 24.12 -2.51 21.99
CA ASP A 27 23.26 -3.61 22.44
C ASP A 27 21.95 -3.17 23.12
N ASN A 28 21.98 -2.11 23.92
CA ASN A 28 20.79 -1.59 24.59
C ASN A 28 19.80 -0.99 23.60
N LEU A 29 20.26 -0.24 22.61
CA LEU A 29 19.42 0.32 21.54
C LEU A 29 18.87 -0.79 20.65
N LEU A 30 19.67 -1.83 20.41
CA LEU A 30 19.23 -2.99 19.64
C LEU A 30 18.10 -3.75 20.36
N ASP A 31 18.20 -3.91 21.67
CA ASP A 31 17.15 -4.55 22.47
C ASP A 31 15.86 -3.69 22.48
N GLU A 32 15.98 -2.36 22.52
CA GLU A 32 14.84 -1.44 22.36
C GLU A 32 14.20 -1.59 20.98
N LEU A 33 14.98 -1.61 19.92
CA LEU A 33 14.50 -1.81 18.54
C LEU A 33 13.75 -3.14 18.41
N ILE A 34 14.31 -4.22 18.96
CA ILE A 34 13.67 -5.54 18.97
C ILE A 34 12.32 -5.49 19.70
N ASN A 35 12.24 -4.78 20.81
CA ASN A 35 10.98 -4.62 21.54
C ASN A 35 9.96 -3.82 20.73
N ARG A 36 10.36 -2.75 20.03
CA ARG A 36 9.47 -1.99 19.12
C ARG A 36 8.93 -2.87 17.98
N LEU A 37 9.78 -3.67 17.36
CA LEU A 37 9.36 -4.62 16.32
C LEU A 37 8.34 -5.62 16.87
N ARG A 38 8.57 -6.19 18.05
CA ARG A 38 7.65 -7.14 18.70
C ARG A 38 6.29 -6.51 19.02
N GLN A 39 6.28 -5.28 19.54
CA GLN A 39 5.03 -4.53 19.83
C GLN A 39 4.19 -4.29 18.58
N LYS A 40 4.82 -4.21 17.42
CA LYS A 40 4.16 -4.08 16.12
C LYS A 40 3.86 -5.41 15.43
N GLY A 41 4.07 -6.53 16.11
CA GLY A 41 3.76 -7.87 15.60
C GLY A 41 4.90 -8.56 14.82
N PHE A 42 6.07 -7.93 14.72
CA PHE A 42 7.23 -8.50 14.02
C PHE A 42 8.17 -9.20 15.02
N SER A 43 8.08 -10.49 15.15
CA SER A 43 8.81 -11.23 16.21
C SER A 43 9.79 -12.29 15.72
N SER A 44 9.93 -12.47 14.41
CA SER A 44 10.58 -13.67 13.85
C SER A 44 12.08 -13.53 13.54
N ARG A 45 12.65 -12.33 13.68
CA ARG A 45 14.03 -12.05 13.28
C ARG A 45 15.05 -12.30 14.39
N SER A 46 16.23 -12.82 14.02
CA SER A 46 17.36 -12.91 14.95
C SER A 46 17.92 -11.52 15.27
N LYS A 47 18.52 -11.38 16.46
CA LYS A 47 19.20 -10.16 16.88
C LYS A 47 20.28 -9.72 15.88
N SER A 48 21.05 -10.67 15.32
CA SER A 48 22.09 -10.40 14.33
C SER A 48 21.53 -9.89 13.00
N ALA A 49 20.40 -10.43 12.52
CA ALA A 49 19.76 -9.97 11.31
C ALA A 49 19.21 -8.52 11.47
N ILE A 50 18.59 -8.21 12.61
CA ILE A 50 18.10 -6.87 12.92
C ILE A 50 19.27 -5.88 13.01
N SER A 51 20.38 -6.27 13.68
CA SER A 51 21.58 -5.45 13.79
C SER A 51 22.20 -5.13 12.42
N LYS A 52 22.33 -6.16 11.54
CA LYS A 52 22.83 -5.95 10.17
C LYS A 52 21.92 -4.97 9.41
N ARG A 53 20.60 -5.18 9.45
CA ARG A 53 19.63 -4.34 8.73
C ARG A 53 19.62 -2.89 9.23
N ALA A 54 19.75 -2.70 10.53
CA ALA A 54 19.86 -1.38 11.14
C ALA A 54 21.16 -0.66 10.73
N ARG A 55 22.27 -1.40 10.60
CA ARG A 55 23.53 -0.85 10.08
C ARG A 55 23.37 -0.39 8.63
N ASP A 56 22.74 -1.17 7.77
CA ASP A 56 22.48 -0.80 6.37
C ASP A 56 21.74 0.55 6.28
N PHE A 57 20.74 0.79 7.13
CA PHE A 57 20.04 2.07 7.20
C PHE A 57 20.94 3.20 7.76
N THR A 58 21.67 2.94 8.84
CA THR A 58 22.59 3.92 9.42
C THR A 58 23.63 4.38 8.39
N ASP A 59 24.21 3.45 7.64
CA ASP A 59 25.20 3.75 6.61
C ASP A 59 24.58 4.57 5.46
N LEU A 60 23.37 4.27 5.02
CA LEU A 60 22.67 5.07 4.02
C LEU A 60 22.43 6.51 4.51
N PHE A 61 21.93 6.67 5.73
CA PHE A 61 21.66 7.99 6.31
C PHE A 61 22.94 8.81 6.50
N ARG A 62 24.10 8.16 6.71
CA ARG A 62 25.43 8.80 6.77
C ARG A 62 26.03 9.07 5.39
N GLY A 63 25.37 8.65 4.31
CA GLY A 63 25.90 8.77 2.95
C GLY A 63 26.96 7.71 2.59
N TRP A 64 27.06 6.63 3.37
CA TRP A 64 28.04 5.55 3.19
C TRP A 64 27.43 4.29 2.55
N GLY A 65 26.20 4.38 2.03
CA GLY A 65 25.51 3.27 1.42
C GLY A 65 26.29 2.64 0.27
N SER A 66 26.40 1.31 0.25
CA SER A 66 27.06 0.57 -0.81
C SER A 66 26.12 0.25 -1.98
N GLU A 67 26.71 -0.14 -3.13
CA GLU A 67 25.92 -0.68 -4.26
C GLU A 67 25.17 -1.96 -3.88
N HIS A 68 25.71 -2.74 -2.95
CA HIS A 68 25.14 -4.00 -2.43
C HIS A 68 24.04 -3.80 -1.38
N THR A 69 23.72 -2.57 -0.98
CA THR A 69 22.60 -2.33 -0.07
C THR A 69 21.30 -2.75 -0.72
N ALA A 70 20.52 -3.59 -0.03
CA ALA A 70 19.28 -4.15 -0.54
C ALA A 70 18.34 -3.08 -1.12
N LYS A 71 17.74 -3.36 -2.27
CA LYS A 71 16.83 -2.44 -2.99
C LYS A 71 15.73 -1.88 -2.09
N GLN A 72 15.12 -2.75 -1.26
CA GLN A 72 14.07 -2.34 -0.33
C GLN A 72 14.56 -1.33 0.71
N VAL A 73 15.78 -1.51 1.25
CA VAL A 73 16.40 -0.54 2.19
C VAL A 73 16.56 0.82 1.51
N LYS A 74 17.03 0.85 0.25
CA LYS A 74 17.16 2.10 -0.54
C LYS A 74 15.79 2.74 -0.79
N GLN A 75 14.73 1.97 -1.02
CA GLN A 75 13.38 2.48 -1.19
C GLN A 75 12.84 3.11 0.09
N VAL A 76 12.95 2.43 1.25
CA VAL A 76 12.54 2.98 2.55
C VAL A 76 13.34 4.23 2.91
N TYR A 77 14.65 4.20 2.68
CA TYR A 77 15.51 5.37 2.86
C TYR A 77 15.05 6.56 2.00
N GLY A 78 14.83 6.33 0.69
CA GLY A 78 14.37 7.37 -0.23
C GLY A 78 13.05 8.00 0.19
N LEU A 79 12.12 7.18 0.71
CA LEU A 79 10.87 7.67 1.26
C LEU A 79 11.08 8.58 2.47
N LEU A 80 11.84 8.13 3.47
CA LEU A 80 12.03 8.85 4.73
C LEU A 80 12.92 10.09 4.61
N SER A 81 13.86 10.10 3.66
CA SER A 81 14.75 11.25 3.40
C SER A 81 14.11 12.30 2.49
N GLY A 82 12.98 12.03 1.88
CA GLY A 82 12.27 12.96 1.01
C GLY A 82 11.67 14.14 1.81
N GLU A 83 11.92 15.38 1.38
CA GLU A 83 11.42 16.60 2.04
C GLU A 83 9.88 16.63 2.15
N GLY A 84 9.18 15.99 1.20
CA GLY A 84 7.71 15.94 1.14
C GLY A 84 7.06 14.98 2.14
N TYR A 85 7.79 13.99 2.68
CA TYR A 85 7.19 12.91 3.46
C TYR A 85 6.52 13.39 4.76
N ASN A 86 7.17 14.26 5.51
CA ASN A 86 6.59 14.79 6.75
C ASN A 86 5.34 15.65 6.50
N ASN A 87 5.31 16.40 5.39
CA ASN A 87 4.13 17.18 5.01
C ASN A 87 2.99 16.26 4.58
N HIS A 88 3.29 15.24 3.78
CA HIS A 88 2.34 14.22 3.39
C HIS A 88 1.71 13.50 4.60
N LEU A 89 2.52 13.09 5.59
CA LEU A 89 2.01 12.48 6.82
C LEU A 89 1.10 13.41 7.64
N LYS A 90 1.41 14.72 7.67
CA LYS A 90 0.54 15.70 8.32
C LYS A 90 -0.81 15.80 7.62
N GLU A 91 -0.81 15.85 6.29
CA GLU A 91 -2.03 15.87 5.49
C GLU A 91 -2.87 14.60 5.70
N LEU A 92 -2.25 13.44 5.67
CA LEU A 92 -2.91 12.16 5.91
C LEU A 92 -3.52 12.09 7.33
N LYS A 93 -2.74 12.45 8.35
CA LYS A 93 -3.23 12.47 9.74
C LYS A 93 -4.38 13.45 9.94
N ALA A 94 -4.33 14.62 9.31
CA ALA A 94 -5.42 15.58 9.32
C ALA A 94 -6.68 15.00 8.65
N PHE A 95 -6.54 14.37 7.50
CA PHE A 95 -7.64 13.70 6.81
C PHE A 95 -8.29 12.60 7.65
N ILE A 96 -7.48 11.70 8.26
CA ILE A 96 -7.99 10.64 9.14
C ILE A 96 -8.76 11.25 10.32
N THR A 97 -8.19 12.28 10.95
CA THR A 97 -8.81 12.96 12.08
C THR A 97 -10.15 13.60 11.71
N GLU A 98 -10.21 14.27 10.57
CA GLU A 98 -11.44 14.88 10.05
C GLU A 98 -12.53 13.82 9.84
N ARG A 99 -12.18 12.68 9.24
CA ARG A 99 -13.11 11.57 9.01
C ARG A 99 -13.64 10.98 10.31
N GLN A 100 -12.75 10.71 11.25
CA GLN A 100 -13.14 10.18 12.56
C GLN A 100 -14.02 11.17 13.35
N GLN A 101 -13.72 12.46 13.28
CA GLN A 101 -14.55 13.50 13.93
C GLN A 101 -15.92 13.62 13.28
N ALA A 102 -16.02 13.55 11.96
CA ALA A 102 -17.29 13.53 11.23
C ALA A 102 -18.15 12.33 11.66
N TYR A 103 -17.55 11.17 11.83
CA TYR A 103 -18.23 9.98 12.35
C TYR A 103 -18.73 10.17 13.78
N MET A 104 -17.87 10.66 14.69
CA MET A 104 -18.23 10.90 16.09
C MET A 104 -19.26 12.01 16.28
N GLY A 105 -19.24 13.03 15.42
CA GLY A 105 -20.18 14.14 15.44
C GLY A 105 -21.56 13.82 14.88
N GLY A 106 -21.83 12.58 14.47
CA GLY A 106 -23.11 12.18 13.86
C GLY A 106 -23.41 12.86 12.50
N LYS A 107 -22.44 13.57 11.93
CA LYS A 107 -22.53 14.14 10.59
C LYS A 107 -22.29 13.06 9.51
N LEU A 108 -23.08 12.01 9.58
CA LEU A 108 -23.14 10.96 8.56
C LEU A 108 -23.92 11.46 7.32
N ASP A 109 -23.51 12.57 6.73
CA ASP A 109 -24.00 12.99 5.41
C ASP A 109 -23.33 12.22 4.26
N PHE A 110 -22.79 11.04 4.55
CA PHE A 110 -22.15 10.16 3.58
C PHE A 110 -23.08 9.61 2.50
N LEU A 111 -24.37 9.55 2.79
CA LEU A 111 -25.36 9.06 1.84
C LEU A 111 -25.96 10.19 0.97
N ASN A 112 -25.58 11.42 1.20
CA ASN A 112 -26.24 12.59 0.61
C ASN A 112 -25.38 13.45 -0.32
N SER A 113 -24.14 13.04 -0.66
CA SER A 113 -23.45 13.77 -1.72
C SER A 113 -24.21 13.60 -3.05
N PRO A 114 -24.33 14.62 -3.90
CA PRO A 114 -24.96 14.48 -5.22
C PRO A 114 -24.32 13.39 -6.08
N ALA A 115 -23.03 13.12 -5.89
CA ALA A 115 -22.30 12.03 -6.55
C ALA A 115 -22.76 10.66 -6.01
N ASP A 116 -22.91 10.48 -4.69
CA ASP A 116 -23.35 9.24 -4.08
C ASP A 116 -24.81 8.90 -4.43
N GLN A 117 -25.69 9.88 -4.49
CA GLN A 117 -27.07 9.69 -4.93
C GLN A 117 -27.13 9.27 -6.40
N LYS A 118 -26.32 9.87 -7.26
CA LYS A 118 -26.24 9.52 -8.68
C LYS A 118 -25.68 8.10 -8.87
N ILE A 119 -24.66 7.71 -8.09
CA ILE A 119 -24.08 6.37 -8.08
C ILE A 119 -25.11 5.33 -7.59
N HIS A 120 -25.85 5.64 -6.52
CA HIS A 120 -26.90 4.76 -5.98
C HIS A 120 -28.04 4.54 -6.97
N MET A 121 -28.45 5.58 -7.69
CA MET A 121 -29.48 5.47 -8.72
C MET A 121 -29.03 4.65 -9.93
N ILE A 122 -27.78 4.85 -10.39
CA ILE A 122 -27.22 4.09 -11.51
C ILE A 122 -27.16 2.60 -11.19
N HIS A 123 -26.71 2.22 -9.98
CA HIS A 123 -26.59 0.80 -9.59
C HIS A 123 -27.91 0.13 -9.25
N ARG A 124 -28.85 0.83 -8.61
CA ARG A 124 -30.20 0.31 -8.38
C ARG A 124 -30.98 0.07 -9.68
N ALA A 125 -30.77 0.93 -10.68
CA ALA A 125 -31.43 0.80 -11.97
C ALA A 125 -30.86 -0.33 -12.85
N GLN A 126 -29.60 -0.77 -12.60
CA GLN A 126 -28.94 -1.71 -13.51
C GLN A 126 -28.89 -3.15 -12.98
N GLY A 127 -29.14 -3.42 -11.69
CA GLY A 127 -29.09 -4.79 -11.11
C GLY A 127 -27.81 -5.58 -11.43
N ARG A 128 -26.71 -4.85 -11.76
CA ARG A 128 -25.47 -5.46 -12.25
C ARG A 128 -24.76 -6.19 -11.13
N LYS A 129 -24.31 -7.41 -11.44
CA LYS A 129 -23.47 -8.18 -10.51
C LYS A 129 -22.08 -7.57 -10.42
N PHE A 130 -21.44 -7.70 -9.27
CA PHE A 130 -20.06 -7.27 -9.05
C PHE A 130 -19.09 -7.71 -10.16
N VAL A 131 -19.20 -8.97 -10.61
CA VAL A 131 -18.35 -9.53 -11.67
C VAL A 131 -18.48 -8.75 -12.98
N ASP A 132 -19.69 -8.34 -13.34
CA ASP A 132 -19.95 -7.59 -14.58
C ASP A 132 -19.32 -6.19 -14.49
N VAL A 133 -19.45 -5.54 -13.33
CA VAL A 133 -18.84 -4.23 -13.07
C VAL A 133 -17.32 -4.32 -13.11
N LEU A 134 -16.75 -5.36 -12.46
CA LEU A 134 -15.31 -5.62 -12.45
C LEU A 134 -14.77 -5.87 -13.86
N GLU A 135 -15.45 -6.70 -14.67
CA GLU A 135 -15.01 -6.98 -16.05
C GLU A 135 -15.02 -5.72 -16.93
N ASP A 136 -15.98 -4.82 -16.74
CA ASP A 136 -16.01 -3.56 -17.46
C ASP A 136 -14.79 -2.68 -17.09
N TYR A 137 -14.45 -2.56 -15.80
CA TYR A 137 -13.25 -1.83 -15.38
C TYR A 137 -11.99 -2.48 -15.92
N ILE A 138 -11.89 -3.82 -15.92
CA ILE A 138 -10.74 -4.53 -16.50
C ILE A 138 -10.60 -4.24 -18.00
N LYS A 139 -11.69 -4.26 -18.75
CA LYS A 139 -11.68 -3.97 -20.20
C LYS A 139 -11.27 -2.53 -20.50
N ASN A 140 -11.78 -1.60 -19.70
CA ASN A 140 -11.59 -0.15 -19.91
C ASN A 140 -10.27 0.36 -19.32
N SER A 141 -9.61 -0.38 -18.43
CA SER A 141 -8.37 0.04 -17.76
C SER A 141 -7.20 0.28 -18.72
N GLY A 142 -7.19 -0.39 -19.87
CA GLY A 142 -6.05 -0.36 -20.82
C GLY A 142 -4.75 -0.96 -20.27
N ILE A 143 -4.75 -1.53 -19.06
CA ILE A 143 -3.54 -2.06 -18.41
C ILE A 143 -3.07 -3.32 -19.13
N LYS A 144 -1.81 -3.30 -19.54
CA LYS A 144 -1.14 -4.44 -20.21
C LYS A 144 0.27 -4.61 -19.68
N PRO A 145 0.76 -5.84 -19.44
CA PRO A 145 -0.02 -7.08 -19.43
C PRO A 145 -1.02 -7.12 -18.28
N ARG A 146 -2.03 -7.99 -18.35
CA ARG A 146 -3.05 -8.13 -17.29
C ARG A 146 -2.47 -8.51 -15.92
N SER A 147 -1.33 -9.17 -15.90
CA SER A 147 -0.62 -9.51 -14.66
C SER A 147 -0.34 -8.28 -13.79
N ARG A 148 -0.10 -7.11 -14.38
CA ARG A 148 0.10 -5.86 -13.61
C ARG A 148 -1.08 -5.48 -12.72
N MET A 149 -2.31 -5.87 -13.09
CA MET A 149 -3.50 -5.56 -12.28
C MET A 149 -3.50 -6.26 -10.91
N TYR A 150 -2.79 -7.36 -10.77
CA TYR A 150 -2.74 -8.13 -9.53
C TYR A 150 -1.32 -8.24 -8.94
N CYS A 151 -0.28 -8.33 -9.78
CA CYS A 151 1.10 -8.39 -9.29
C CYS A 151 1.52 -7.10 -8.59
N ASP A 152 1.19 -5.92 -9.17
CA ASP A 152 1.58 -4.61 -8.61
C ASP A 152 0.98 -4.36 -7.22
N VAL A 153 -0.07 -5.08 -6.86
CA VAL A 153 -0.77 -4.97 -5.56
C VAL A 153 -0.62 -6.22 -4.67
N GLY A 154 0.34 -7.10 -5.00
CA GLY A 154 0.61 -8.29 -4.19
C GLY A 154 -0.56 -9.27 -4.11
N MET A 155 -1.34 -9.43 -5.19
CA MET A 155 -2.41 -10.43 -5.29
C MET A 155 -1.97 -11.59 -6.21
N SER A 156 -2.24 -12.83 -5.83
CA SER A 156 -1.95 -13.97 -6.69
C SER A 156 -2.90 -14.03 -7.90
N GLU A 157 -2.41 -14.57 -9.02
CA GLU A 157 -3.22 -14.79 -10.22
C GLU A 157 -4.44 -15.67 -9.92
N ASP A 158 -4.28 -16.71 -9.11
CA ASP A 158 -5.36 -17.61 -8.74
C ASP A 158 -6.47 -16.89 -7.98
N THR A 159 -6.10 -16.03 -7.02
CA THR A 159 -7.06 -15.21 -6.27
C THR A 159 -7.79 -14.25 -7.19
N PHE A 160 -7.07 -13.50 -8.03
CA PHE A 160 -7.66 -12.56 -8.97
C PHE A 160 -8.60 -13.26 -9.97
N SER A 161 -8.15 -14.37 -10.56
CA SER A 161 -8.97 -15.19 -11.48
C SER A 161 -10.20 -15.80 -10.83
N ALA A 162 -10.12 -16.23 -9.57
CA ALA A 162 -11.24 -16.75 -8.82
C ALA A 162 -12.30 -15.67 -8.53
N ILE A 163 -11.85 -14.45 -8.18
CA ILE A 163 -12.74 -13.30 -7.99
C ILE A 163 -13.45 -12.94 -9.30
N ARG A 164 -12.72 -12.84 -10.41
CA ARG A 164 -13.28 -12.54 -11.73
C ARG A 164 -14.32 -13.56 -12.19
N ARG A 165 -14.12 -14.83 -11.87
CA ARG A 165 -15.07 -15.91 -12.20
C ARG A 165 -16.24 -16.01 -11.23
N GLY A 166 -16.32 -15.13 -10.23
CA GLY A 166 -17.39 -15.15 -9.25
C GLY A 166 -17.38 -16.40 -8.34
N LYS A 167 -16.19 -17.03 -8.15
CA LYS A 167 -16.07 -18.22 -7.31
C LYS A 167 -16.26 -17.92 -5.82
N TYR A 168 -16.02 -16.66 -5.40
CA TYR A 168 -16.22 -16.24 -4.03
C TYR A 168 -17.62 -15.69 -3.83
N LYS A 169 -18.30 -16.18 -2.81
CA LYS A 169 -19.61 -15.66 -2.38
C LYS A 169 -19.48 -14.20 -1.89
N THR A 170 -18.37 -13.90 -1.24
CA THR A 170 -17.98 -12.56 -0.77
C THR A 170 -16.51 -12.33 -1.05
N VAL A 171 -16.15 -11.16 -1.54
CA VAL A 171 -14.76 -10.74 -1.71
C VAL A 171 -14.32 -10.05 -0.42
N SER A 172 -13.15 -10.42 0.12
CA SER A 172 -12.65 -9.75 1.32
C SER A 172 -12.38 -8.27 1.02
N ARG A 173 -12.52 -7.43 2.05
CA ARG A 173 -12.31 -5.99 1.96
C ARG A 173 -10.90 -5.66 1.44
N GLU A 174 -9.89 -6.34 1.95
CA GLU A 174 -8.50 -6.18 1.52
C GLU A 174 -8.30 -6.50 0.04
N ASN A 175 -8.83 -7.64 -0.43
CA ASN A 175 -8.76 -7.99 -1.84
C ASN A 175 -9.50 -6.98 -2.73
N LEU A 176 -10.60 -6.42 -2.24
CA LEU A 176 -11.34 -5.40 -2.96
C LEU A 176 -10.53 -4.10 -3.09
N PHE A 177 -9.84 -3.68 -2.02
CA PHE A 177 -8.91 -2.55 -2.06
C PHE A 177 -7.76 -2.80 -3.03
N LYS A 178 -7.12 -3.98 -2.95
CA LYS A 178 -6.08 -4.39 -3.90
C LYS A 178 -6.55 -4.30 -5.35
N ILE A 179 -7.77 -4.73 -5.64
CA ILE A 179 -8.35 -4.63 -6.99
C ILE A 179 -8.53 -3.16 -7.39
N CYS A 180 -9.05 -2.30 -6.51
CA CYS A 180 -9.21 -0.88 -6.81
C CYS A 180 -7.87 -0.22 -7.18
N PHE A 181 -6.82 -0.48 -6.42
CA PHE A 181 -5.47 0.04 -6.68
C PHE A 181 -4.83 -0.60 -7.92
N GLY A 182 -4.97 -1.91 -8.10
CA GLY A 182 -4.44 -2.63 -9.25
C GLY A 182 -5.07 -2.20 -10.57
N LEU A 183 -6.36 -1.86 -10.55
CA LEU A 183 -7.08 -1.28 -11.69
C LEU A 183 -6.87 0.23 -11.82
N ARG A 184 -6.15 0.86 -10.88
CA ARG A 184 -5.83 2.29 -10.89
C ARG A 184 -7.09 3.17 -10.86
N LEU A 185 -8.13 2.71 -10.16
CA LEU A 185 -9.40 3.41 -10.04
C LEU A 185 -9.21 4.69 -9.21
N LYS A 186 -9.88 5.76 -9.62
CA LYS A 186 -10.07 6.93 -8.78
C LYS A 186 -11.20 6.67 -7.78
N TYR A 187 -11.34 7.57 -6.81
CA TYR A 187 -12.30 7.43 -5.70
C TYR A 187 -13.71 7.06 -6.15
N ASP A 188 -14.29 7.78 -7.10
CA ASP A 188 -15.68 7.55 -7.54
C ASP A 188 -15.86 6.15 -8.15
N ASP A 189 -14.94 5.74 -9.03
CA ASP A 189 -14.96 4.41 -9.65
C ASP A 189 -14.74 3.30 -8.64
N ALA A 190 -13.82 3.50 -7.68
CA ALA A 190 -13.58 2.57 -6.61
C ALA A 190 -14.81 2.39 -5.71
N VAL A 191 -15.50 3.48 -5.38
CA VAL A 191 -16.75 3.44 -4.61
C VAL A 191 -17.84 2.68 -5.37
N ILE A 192 -17.96 2.87 -6.69
CA ILE A 192 -18.89 2.12 -7.54
C ILE A 192 -18.60 0.61 -7.44
N LEU A 193 -17.33 0.23 -7.64
CA LEU A 193 -16.92 -1.17 -7.58
C LEU A 193 -17.17 -1.78 -6.20
N MET A 194 -16.81 -1.07 -5.12
CA MET A 194 -17.01 -1.51 -3.74
C MET A 194 -18.50 -1.68 -3.42
N LYS A 195 -19.35 -0.73 -3.79
CA LYS A 195 -20.81 -0.81 -3.58
C LYS A 195 -21.43 -1.97 -4.34
N SER A 196 -20.95 -2.32 -5.55
CA SER A 196 -21.43 -3.48 -6.30
C SER A 196 -21.15 -4.81 -5.59
N CYS A 197 -20.16 -4.84 -4.71
CA CYS A 197 -19.81 -5.98 -3.84
C CYS A 197 -20.49 -5.91 -2.46
N GLY A 198 -21.32 -4.89 -2.19
CA GLY A 198 -21.93 -4.66 -0.88
C GLY A 198 -20.97 -4.10 0.18
N CYS A 199 -19.84 -3.55 -0.24
CA CYS A 199 -18.84 -2.96 0.62
C CYS A 199 -18.90 -1.42 0.55
N ALA A 200 -18.64 -0.76 1.67
CA ALA A 200 -18.50 0.70 1.76
C ALA A 200 -17.31 1.07 2.65
N LEU A 201 -16.68 2.19 2.38
CA LEU A 201 -15.65 2.75 3.25
C LEU A 201 -16.29 3.21 4.58
N GLN A 202 -15.57 3.05 5.67
CA GLN A 202 -16.04 3.39 7.03
C GLN A 202 -15.09 4.42 7.66
N ASP A 203 -15.61 5.58 7.99
CA ASP A 203 -14.83 6.68 8.58
C ASP A 203 -14.22 6.34 9.95
N SER A 204 -14.81 5.39 10.67
CA SER A 204 -14.27 4.90 11.93
C SER A 204 -13.05 3.98 11.74
N ASN A 205 -12.80 3.47 10.54
CA ASN A 205 -11.74 2.51 10.25
C ASN A 205 -10.53 3.23 9.63
N VAL A 206 -9.40 3.20 10.30
CA VAL A 206 -8.17 3.86 9.84
C VAL A 206 -7.69 3.34 8.48
N LEU A 207 -7.76 2.02 8.24
CA LEU A 207 -7.43 1.43 6.94
C LEU A 207 -8.26 2.05 5.81
N ASP A 208 -9.56 2.19 6.05
CA ASP A 208 -10.47 2.78 5.06
C ASP A 208 -10.19 4.25 4.81
N CYS A 209 -9.87 5.01 5.86
CA CYS A 209 -9.50 6.41 5.71
C CYS A 209 -8.21 6.58 4.89
N VAL A 210 -7.20 5.71 5.12
CA VAL A 210 -5.97 5.72 4.32
C VAL A 210 -6.27 5.35 2.87
N VAL A 211 -7.03 4.28 2.64
CA VAL A 211 -7.45 3.86 1.29
C VAL A 211 -8.20 4.99 0.58
N GLU A 212 -9.17 5.62 1.25
CA GLU A 212 -9.91 6.75 0.70
C GLU A 212 -9.01 7.92 0.33
N TYR A 213 -8.07 8.28 1.21
CA TYR A 213 -7.12 9.35 0.97
C TYR A 213 -6.36 9.14 -0.34
N PHE A 214 -5.78 7.95 -0.55
CA PHE A 214 -5.04 7.65 -1.76
C PHE A 214 -5.93 7.56 -3.00
N LEU A 215 -7.13 7.00 -2.90
CA LEU A 215 -8.07 6.94 -4.01
C LEU A 215 -8.50 8.36 -4.46
N ARG A 216 -8.67 9.30 -3.52
CA ARG A 216 -8.97 10.72 -3.82
C ARG A 216 -7.77 11.43 -4.43
N LYS A 217 -6.57 11.15 -3.96
CA LYS A 217 -5.34 11.70 -4.54
C LYS A 217 -5.11 11.19 -5.96
N GLY A 218 -5.54 9.97 -6.24
CA GLY A 218 -5.41 9.32 -7.54
C GLY A 218 -4.02 8.73 -7.81
N PRO A 219 -3.89 7.94 -8.90
CA PRO A 219 -2.63 7.34 -9.28
C PRO A 219 -1.65 8.39 -9.83
N THR A 220 -0.37 8.18 -9.58
CA THR A 220 0.74 9.03 -10.05
C THR A 220 1.34 8.48 -11.34
N VAL A 221 2.08 9.33 -12.05
CA VAL A 221 2.80 8.92 -13.26
C VAL A 221 3.97 8.03 -12.86
N ASP A 222 4.00 6.80 -13.38
CA ASP A 222 5.10 5.84 -13.19
C ASP A 222 6.15 6.00 -14.30
N CYS A 223 5.70 5.93 -15.56
CA CYS A 223 6.58 6.05 -16.70
C CYS A 223 5.87 6.60 -17.94
N VAL A 224 6.65 7.18 -18.83
CA VAL A 224 6.23 7.58 -20.16
C VAL A 224 6.97 6.69 -21.15
N TYR A 225 6.25 6.01 -22.03
CA TYR A 225 6.84 5.15 -23.05
C TYR A 225 6.21 5.38 -24.42
N LYS A 226 6.92 4.99 -25.49
CA LYS A 226 6.40 5.10 -26.85
C LYS A 226 5.85 3.75 -27.31
N ASP A 227 4.58 3.72 -27.69
CA ASP A 227 3.95 2.56 -28.32
C ASP A 227 3.43 2.96 -29.72
N LYS A 228 3.95 2.30 -30.76
CA LYS A 228 3.62 2.59 -32.18
C LYS A 228 3.77 4.08 -32.55
N GLY A 229 4.83 4.73 -32.03
CA GLY A 229 5.13 6.14 -32.28
C GLY A 229 4.30 7.16 -31.49
N LYS A 230 3.40 6.71 -30.63
CA LYS A 230 2.62 7.57 -29.72
C LYS A 230 3.14 7.46 -28.31
N GLU A 231 3.27 8.61 -27.62
CA GLU A 231 3.58 8.61 -26.21
C GLU A 231 2.40 8.08 -25.42
N LYS A 232 2.68 7.16 -24.50
CA LYS A 232 1.73 6.63 -23.53
C LYS A 232 2.27 6.86 -22.12
N ILE A 233 1.39 7.33 -21.26
CA ILE A 233 1.67 7.57 -19.84
C ILE A 233 1.13 6.38 -19.07
N CYS A 234 1.99 5.76 -18.27
CA CYS A 234 1.61 4.74 -17.31
C CYS A 234 1.37 5.40 -15.96
N TYR A 235 0.24 5.12 -15.35
CA TYR A 235 -0.10 5.59 -14.01
C TYR A 235 -0.10 4.40 -13.06
N ILE A 236 0.38 4.59 -11.84
CA ILE A 236 0.30 3.59 -10.77
C ILE A 236 -0.02 4.27 -9.44
N TYR A 237 -0.50 3.48 -8.50
CA TYR A 237 -0.46 3.85 -7.09
C TYR A 237 0.87 3.38 -6.49
N ASP A 238 1.51 4.25 -5.73
CA ASP A 238 2.69 3.87 -4.96
C ASP A 238 2.25 3.01 -3.76
N THR A 239 2.19 1.69 -3.99
CA THR A 239 1.78 0.71 -2.97
C THR A 239 2.77 0.66 -1.81
N PHE A 240 4.02 1.02 -2.05
CA PHE A 240 5.05 1.11 -1.03
C PHE A 240 4.78 2.27 -0.06
N GLN A 241 4.46 3.46 -0.61
CA GLN A 241 4.06 4.61 0.18
C GLN A 241 2.80 4.32 1.00
N ILE A 242 1.80 3.67 0.39
CA ILE A 242 0.55 3.33 1.07
C ILE A 242 0.80 2.39 2.26
N ASP A 243 1.61 1.35 2.08
CA ASP A 243 1.94 0.42 3.17
C ASP A 243 2.73 1.12 4.29
N ALA A 244 3.69 2.00 3.95
CA ALA A 244 4.41 2.80 4.94
C ALA A 244 3.45 3.69 5.76
N ASP A 245 2.49 4.32 5.12
CA ASP A 245 1.50 5.18 5.77
C ASP A 245 0.49 4.40 6.63
N LEU A 246 0.13 3.19 6.20
CA LEU A 246 -0.68 2.27 7.01
C LEU A 246 0.03 1.90 8.31
N ILE A 247 1.31 1.51 8.21
CA ILE A 247 2.14 1.17 9.37
C ILE A 247 2.28 2.37 10.31
N GLU A 248 2.55 3.56 9.78
CA GLU A 248 2.64 4.79 10.57
C GLU A 248 1.34 5.13 11.28
N SER A 249 0.21 4.78 10.66
CA SER A 249 -1.14 4.95 11.21
C SER A 249 -1.55 3.81 12.16
N GLY A 250 -0.67 2.84 12.43
CA GLY A 250 -0.93 1.73 13.34
C GLY A 250 -1.73 0.58 12.73
N VAL A 251 -1.82 0.51 11.41
CA VAL A 251 -2.53 -0.53 10.65
C VAL A 251 -1.53 -1.44 9.94
N PRO A 252 -1.78 -2.76 9.81
CA PRO A 252 -0.94 -3.65 9.03
C PRO A 252 -0.85 -3.24 7.55
N GLU A 253 0.27 -3.59 6.92
CA GLU A 253 0.49 -3.42 5.47
C GLU A 253 -0.58 -4.17 4.65
N LEU A 254 -1.00 -3.56 3.54
CA LEU A 254 -2.05 -4.10 2.67
C LEU A 254 -1.48 -4.90 1.49
N PHE A 255 -0.40 -4.44 0.88
CA PHE A 255 0.07 -4.95 -0.41
C PHE A 255 1.22 -5.93 -0.29
N TRP A 256 2.01 -5.86 0.78
CA TRP A 256 3.23 -6.63 0.92
C TRP A 256 2.95 -8.09 1.31
N GLY A 257 3.56 -9.03 0.58
CA GLY A 257 3.49 -10.46 0.88
C GLY A 257 3.55 -11.39 -0.34
N PHE A 258 3.40 -10.89 -1.58
CA PHE A 258 3.29 -11.75 -2.76
C PHE A 258 3.92 -11.18 -4.04
N ARG A 259 5.14 -10.63 -4.00
CA ARG A 259 5.90 -10.47 -5.25
C ARG A 259 6.64 -11.78 -5.56
N LYS A 260 5.96 -12.72 -6.22
CA LYS A 260 6.59 -13.82 -6.92
C LYS A 260 7.29 -13.24 -8.14
N GLY A 261 8.60 -13.08 -8.12
CA GLY A 261 9.36 -12.64 -9.29
C GLY A 261 10.68 -11.91 -9.01
N ASP A 262 10.82 -11.31 -7.85
CA ASP A 262 12.07 -10.63 -7.47
C ASP A 262 13.04 -11.55 -6.70
N ASP A 263 12.77 -12.88 -6.71
CA ASP A 263 13.51 -13.90 -5.92
C ASP A 263 14.92 -14.20 -6.47
N LYS A 264 15.37 -13.52 -7.51
CA LYS A 264 16.69 -13.81 -8.11
C LYS A 264 17.82 -12.90 -7.66
N ASP A 265 17.48 -11.74 -7.06
CA ASP A 265 18.51 -10.73 -6.74
C ASP A 265 18.98 -10.79 -5.26
N ASP A 266 18.24 -11.49 -4.38
CA ASP A 266 18.54 -11.52 -2.94
C ASP A 266 19.28 -12.80 -2.48
N GLU A 267 19.53 -13.79 -3.36
CA GLU A 267 20.19 -15.08 -3.00
C GLU A 267 21.73 -15.06 -3.10
N GLU A 268 22.35 -14.00 -3.65
CA GLU A 268 23.81 -13.98 -3.87
C GLU A 268 24.63 -13.45 -2.66
N ASP A 269 24.00 -12.90 -1.63
CA ASP A 269 24.73 -12.23 -0.54
C ASP A 269 24.98 -13.06 0.73
N ASP A 270 24.64 -14.36 0.77
CA ASP A 270 24.84 -15.24 1.94
C ASP A 270 25.94 -16.33 1.75
N GLN A 271 26.97 -16.08 0.91
CA GLN A 271 28.16 -16.94 0.87
C GLN A 271 29.40 -16.28 1.45
#